data_9d28958566a49a2a37b5896e2a41cb14
#
_entry.id   9d28958566a49a2a37b5896e2a41cb14
#
_cell.length_a   1.000
_cell.length_b   1.000
_cell.length_c   1.000
_cell.angle_alpha   90.00
_cell.angle_beta   90.00
_cell.angle_gamma   90.00
#
_symmetry.space_group_name_H-M   'P 1'
#
loop_
_entity.id
_entity.type
_entity.pdbx_description
1 polymer ?
#
loop_
_entity_poly.entity_id
_entity_poly.type
_entity_poly.pdbx_seq_one_letter_code
_entity_poly.pdbx_strand_id
1 'polypeptide(L)'
;VLALLPSPEVAPHSSLSRMAGFAVERWGRPRSRFLADPDAGVDGPSVREALDEAREEAAPVLLLGTAFAWVHWLEWAEAQQYRARLPEGSRLMETGGFKGRSREIPRDELYRRLQETLGLPRHRMVNEYGMTELLSQMYEPVLVAPEAGDEGQRDDRAPTPAQGAALSGSRAHRAPPWLGIRVLDPETLEPLPPGQVGLLSFMDLANVASVSAVLTEDLGRLDSEGGLHLQGRAPGAEPRGCSLALEEMLEAQS
;
A
#
# COMPACT_ATOMS: atom_id res chain seq x y z
N VAL A 1 7.41 1.89 13.73
CA VAL A 1 6.28 1.83 12.79
C VAL A 1 5.29 2.92 13.16
N LEU A 2 4.89 3.72 12.17
CA LEU A 2 3.86 4.75 12.31
C LEU A 2 2.75 4.43 11.29
N ALA A 3 1.54 4.14 11.77
CA ALA A 3 0.42 3.74 10.93
C ALA A 3 -0.65 4.85 10.91
N LEU A 4 -0.93 5.42 9.73
CA LEU A 4 -2.05 6.33 9.50
C LEU A 4 -3.34 5.51 9.30
N LEU A 5 -3.62 4.68 10.28
CA LEU A 5 -4.72 3.72 10.32
C LEU A 5 -5.24 3.66 11.76
N PRO A 6 -6.49 3.26 11.97
CA PRO A 6 -6.98 2.89 13.29
C PRO A 6 -6.27 1.64 13.82
N SER A 7 -6.13 1.53 15.14
CA SER A 7 -5.57 0.33 15.75
C SER A 7 -6.52 -0.88 15.62
N PRO A 8 -5.98 -2.12 15.71
CA PRO A 8 -6.84 -3.33 15.70
C PRO A 8 -7.87 -3.39 16.84
N GLU A 9 -7.61 -2.71 17.96
CA GLU A 9 -8.51 -2.64 19.11
C GLU A 9 -9.77 -1.83 18.80
N VAL A 10 -9.62 -0.71 18.08
CA VAL A 10 -10.74 0.17 17.72
C VAL A 10 -11.38 -0.21 16.37
N ALA A 11 -10.65 -0.91 15.50
CA ALA A 11 -11.13 -1.41 14.22
C ALA A 11 -10.91 -2.93 14.07
N PRO A 12 -11.53 -3.78 14.92
CA PRO A 12 -11.23 -5.22 14.99
C PRO A 12 -11.60 -6.00 13.72
N HIS A 13 -12.48 -5.45 12.90
CA HIS A 13 -12.93 -6.06 11.63
C HIS A 13 -12.16 -5.54 10.41
N SER A 14 -11.19 -4.64 10.59
CA SER A 14 -10.33 -4.15 9.51
C SER A 14 -9.14 -5.08 9.32
N SER A 15 -9.06 -5.75 8.18
CA SER A 15 -7.89 -6.56 7.81
C SER A 15 -6.62 -5.70 7.69
N LEU A 16 -6.76 -4.47 7.23
CA LEU A 16 -5.65 -3.51 7.11
C LEU A 16 -5.11 -3.08 8.48
N SER A 17 -6.00 -2.77 9.44
CA SER A 17 -5.60 -2.48 10.83
C SER A 17 -4.90 -3.69 11.46
N ARG A 18 -5.41 -4.91 11.20
CA ARG A 18 -4.77 -6.15 11.66
C ARG A 18 -3.38 -6.34 11.08
N MET A 19 -3.19 -6.10 9.78
CA MET A 19 -1.88 -6.16 9.11
C MET A 19 -0.91 -5.14 9.71
N ALA A 20 -1.34 -3.89 9.92
CA ALA A 20 -0.52 -2.87 10.56
C ALA A 20 -0.19 -3.23 12.03
N GLY A 21 -1.13 -3.83 12.77
CA GLY A 21 -0.93 -4.36 14.12
C GLY A 21 0.17 -5.42 14.15
N PHE A 22 0.15 -6.36 13.23
CA PHE A 22 1.21 -7.36 13.07
C PHE A 22 2.57 -6.73 12.79
N ALA A 23 2.62 -5.69 11.93
CA ALA A 23 3.86 -4.97 11.65
C ALA A 23 4.39 -4.24 12.89
N VAL A 24 3.50 -3.64 13.70
CA VAL A 24 3.86 -3.00 14.97
C VAL A 24 4.38 -4.04 15.98
N GLU A 25 3.70 -5.17 16.12
CA GLU A 25 4.09 -6.26 17.02
C GLU A 25 5.45 -6.88 16.62
N ARG A 26 5.69 -7.09 15.33
CA ARG A 26 6.87 -7.81 14.82
C ARG A 26 8.10 -6.94 14.69
N TRP A 27 7.95 -5.67 14.29
CA TRP A 27 9.06 -4.73 13.99
C TRP A 27 8.97 -3.41 14.73
N GLY A 28 7.89 -3.20 15.50
CA GLY A 28 7.69 -1.97 16.23
C GLY A 28 8.72 -1.76 17.34
N ARG A 29 8.85 -0.50 17.73
CA ARG A 29 9.62 -0.04 18.88
C ARG A 29 8.66 0.70 19.83
N PRO A 30 9.06 1.07 21.04
CA PRO A 30 8.18 1.73 22.03
C PRO A 30 7.41 2.95 21.51
N ARG A 31 7.93 3.64 20.47
CA ARG A 31 7.26 4.79 19.83
C ARG A 31 6.39 4.42 18.62
N SER A 32 6.24 3.14 18.32
CA SER A 32 5.30 2.71 17.27
C SER A 32 3.87 3.01 17.69
N ARG A 33 3.09 3.62 16.81
CA ARG A 33 1.72 4.06 17.14
C ARG A 33 0.81 4.10 15.92
N PHE A 34 -0.47 4.05 16.19
CA PHE A 34 -1.55 4.29 15.23
C PHE A 34 -1.96 5.75 15.34
N LEU A 35 -2.14 6.42 14.20
CA LEU A 35 -2.27 7.86 14.08
C LEU A 35 -3.56 8.27 13.35
N ALA A 36 -4.53 7.36 13.29
CA ALA A 36 -5.88 7.64 12.83
C ALA A 36 -6.90 7.00 13.77
N ASP A 37 -8.01 7.68 13.90
CA ASP A 37 -9.17 7.23 14.65
C ASP A 37 -10.34 6.98 13.69
N PRO A 38 -11.18 5.95 13.92
CA PRO A 38 -12.33 5.70 13.06
C PRO A 38 -13.29 6.88 12.95
N ASP A 39 -13.46 7.67 14.01
CA ASP A 39 -14.42 8.78 14.08
C ASP A 39 -13.80 10.15 13.76
N ALA A 40 -12.51 10.33 14.13
CA ALA A 40 -11.80 11.60 13.98
C ALA A 40 -10.87 11.68 12.75
N GLY A 41 -10.63 10.54 12.07
CA GLY A 41 -9.76 10.50 10.91
C GLY A 41 -8.26 10.53 11.26
N VAL A 42 -7.43 11.11 10.39
CA VAL A 42 -5.96 11.20 10.58
C VAL A 42 -5.64 12.39 11.50
N ASP A 43 -4.97 12.11 12.61
CA ASP A 43 -4.48 13.15 13.53
C ASP A 43 -3.20 13.81 13.00
N GLY A 44 -3.37 14.87 12.22
CA GLY A 44 -2.25 15.60 11.61
C GLY A 44 -1.19 16.10 12.60
N PRO A 45 -1.56 16.74 13.74
CA PRO A 45 -0.62 17.11 14.80
C PRO A 45 0.18 15.94 15.36
N SER A 46 -0.46 14.82 15.69
CA SER A 46 0.22 13.63 16.21
C SER A 46 1.13 12.97 15.18
N VAL A 47 0.76 12.98 13.89
CA VAL A 47 1.65 12.52 12.82
C VAL A 47 2.90 13.40 12.75
N ARG A 48 2.74 14.73 12.79
CA ARG A 48 3.87 15.68 12.82
C ARG A 48 4.79 15.41 14.00
N GLU A 49 4.25 15.29 15.21
CA GLU A 49 5.03 15.01 16.43
C GLU A 49 5.86 13.73 16.27
N ALA A 50 5.23 12.64 15.79
CA ALA A 50 5.90 11.36 15.57
C ALA A 50 7.03 11.43 14.54
N LEU A 51 6.85 12.23 13.48
CA LEU A 51 7.87 12.44 12.46
C LEU A 51 9.01 13.33 12.95
N ASP A 52 8.71 14.36 13.74
CA ASP A 52 9.71 15.23 14.37
C ASP A 52 10.55 14.45 15.38
N GLU A 53 9.95 13.62 16.22
CA GLU A 53 10.66 12.70 17.13
C GLU A 53 11.60 11.75 16.37
N ALA A 54 11.13 11.14 15.29
CA ALA A 54 11.96 10.24 14.47
C ALA A 54 13.17 10.97 13.87
N ARG A 55 12.97 12.21 13.42
CA ARG A 55 14.04 13.05 12.89
C ARG A 55 15.06 13.42 13.96
N GLU A 56 14.61 13.85 15.14
CA GLU A 56 15.48 14.24 16.27
C GLU A 56 16.34 13.07 16.76
N GLU A 57 15.77 11.87 16.77
CA GLU A 57 16.48 10.65 17.16
C GLU A 57 17.32 10.03 16.04
N ALA A 58 17.27 10.59 14.82
CA ALA A 58 17.84 10.00 13.60
C ALA A 58 17.40 8.53 13.39
N ALA A 59 16.17 8.19 13.82
CA ALA A 59 15.62 6.84 13.79
C ALA A 59 14.78 6.62 12.52
N PRO A 60 15.16 5.70 11.62
CA PRO A 60 14.36 5.42 10.44
C PRO A 60 12.98 4.85 10.81
N VAL A 61 11.95 5.23 10.06
CA VAL A 61 10.57 4.83 10.29
C VAL A 61 9.99 4.05 9.12
N LEU A 62 9.12 3.09 9.42
CA LEU A 62 8.20 2.48 8.48
C LEU A 62 6.85 3.18 8.62
N LEU A 63 6.42 3.85 7.55
CA LEU A 63 5.14 4.54 7.45
C LEU A 63 4.13 3.64 6.73
N LEU A 64 2.96 3.42 7.33
CA LEU A 64 1.88 2.62 6.77
C LEU A 64 0.61 3.46 6.68
N GLY A 65 -0.14 3.35 5.57
CA GLY A 65 -1.41 4.06 5.44
C GLY A 65 -2.10 3.79 4.12
N THR A 66 -3.35 4.22 4.00
CA THR A 66 -4.04 4.23 2.72
C THR A 66 -3.63 5.45 1.89
N ALA A 67 -3.75 5.35 0.56
CA ALA A 67 -3.53 6.50 -0.33
C ALA A 67 -4.39 7.71 0.10
N PHE A 68 -5.63 7.44 0.52
CA PHE A 68 -6.57 8.46 0.98
C PHE A 68 -6.12 9.12 2.30
N ALA A 69 -5.68 8.34 3.29
CA ALA A 69 -5.14 8.87 4.54
C ALA A 69 -3.90 9.77 4.31
N TRP A 70 -3.05 9.37 3.36
CA TRP A 70 -1.89 10.18 2.97
C TRP A 70 -2.29 11.49 2.32
N VAL A 71 -3.30 11.52 1.45
CA VAL A 71 -3.82 12.77 0.85
C VAL A 71 -4.33 13.72 1.91
N HIS A 72 -5.16 13.24 2.85
CA HIS A 72 -5.68 14.06 3.95
C HIS A 72 -4.57 14.64 4.82
N TRP A 73 -3.59 13.81 5.19
CA TRP A 73 -2.46 14.29 5.97
C TRP A 73 -1.62 15.32 5.20
N LEU A 74 -1.40 15.11 3.90
CA LEU A 74 -0.66 16.06 3.05
C LEU A 74 -1.35 17.41 2.95
N GLU A 75 -2.68 17.44 2.82
CA GLU A 75 -3.45 18.69 2.82
C GLU A 75 -3.27 19.46 4.14
N TRP A 76 -3.34 18.74 5.26
CA TRP A 76 -3.05 19.32 6.57
C TRP A 76 -1.61 19.83 6.65
N ALA A 77 -0.64 19.03 6.25
CA ALA A 77 0.79 19.39 6.30
C ALA A 77 1.10 20.63 5.43
N GLU A 78 0.50 20.72 4.24
CA GLU A 78 0.63 21.86 3.35
C GLU A 78 0.01 23.13 3.95
N ALA A 79 -1.17 23.03 4.55
CA ALA A 79 -1.81 24.14 5.26
C ALA A 79 -0.96 24.67 6.43
N GLN A 80 -0.21 23.77 7.10
CA GLN A 80 0.73 24.12 8.17
C GLN A 80 2.15 24.48 7.65
N GLN A 81 2.38 24.47 6.34
CA GLN A 81 3.70 24.64 5.73
C GLN A 81 4.75 23.69 6.29
N TYR A 82 4.30 22.48 6.71
CA TYR A 82 5.15 21.48 7.35
C TYR A 82 5.91 20.66 6.31
N ARG A 83 7.21 20.49 6.57
CA ARG A 83 8.11 19.62 5.81
C ARG A 83 8.95 18.82 6.77
N ALA A 84 8.92 17.51 6.65
CA ALA A 84 9.80 16.60 7.37
C ALA A 84 10.90 16.09 6.42
N ARG A 85 12.13 16.03 6.89
CA ARG A 85 13.19 15.26 6.22
C ARG A 85 13.44 14.04 7.08
N LEU A 86 12.86 12.93 6.67
CA LEU A 86 12.98 11.69 7.43
C LEU A 86 14.40 11.11 7.36
N PRO A 87 14.85 10.42 8.42
CA PRO A 87 16.15 9.77 8.44
C PRO A 87 16.31 8.75 7.32
N GLU A 88 17.54 8.58 6.86
CA GLU A 88 17.88 7.55 5.88
C GLU A 88 17.43 6.17 6.37
N GLY A 89 16.99 5.30 5.45
CA GLY A 89 16.40 4.02 5.81
C GLY A 89 14.90 4.06 6.07
N SER A 90 14.28 5.25 6.19
CA SER A 90 12.82 5.37 6.28
C SER A 90 12.13 4.88 5.00
N ARG A 91 10.95 4.27 5.15
CA ARG A 91 10.16 3.68 4.07
C ARG A 91 8.69 4.00 4.25
N LEU A 92 7.95 3.99 3.14
CA LEU A 92 6.51 4.18 3.13
C LEU A 92 5.84 3.06 2.33
N MET A 93 4.78 2.48 2.88
CA MET A 93 3.85 1.64 2.17
C MET A 93 2.48 2.31 2.15
N GLU A 94 1.92 2.45 0.97
CA GLU A 94 0.53 2.83 0.81
C GLU A 94 -0.25 1.70 0.16
N THR A 95 -1.53 1.60 0.49
CA THR A 95 -2.43 0.61 -0.05
C THR A 95 -3.74 1.25 -0.49
N GLY A 96 -4.46 0.56 -1.35
CA GLY A 96 -5.71 1.04 -1.93
C GLY A 96 -5.50 2.02 -3.07
N GLY A 97 -6.63 2.45 -3.63
CA GLY A 97 -6.74 3.46 -4.67
C GLY A 97 -7.88 4.40 -4.30
N PHE A 98 -8.05 5.46 -5.05
CA PHE A 98 -9.08 6.48 -4.77
C PHE A 98 -10.51 6.03 -5.10
N LYS A 99 -10.73 4.85 -5.64
CA LYS A 99 -12.00 4.11 -5.81
C LYS A 99 -13.22 4.94 -6.30
N GLY A 100 -12.99 5.91 -7.20
CA GLY A 100 -14.08 6.71 -7.78
C GLY A 100 -14.65 7.80 -6.86
N ARG A 101 -13.87 8.27 -5.90
CA ARG A 101 -14.27 9.31 -4.94
C ARG A 101 -13.82 10.71 -5.34
N SER A 102 -14.42 11.72 -4.75
CA SER A 102 -14.33 13.13 -5.11
C SER A 102 -12.92 13.77 -5.07
N ARG A 103 -11.93 13.09 -4.51
CA ARG A 103 -10.54 13.57 -4.35
C ARG A 103 -9.52 12.58 -4.89
N GLU A 104 -9.71 12.13 -6.11
CA GLU A 104 -8.73 11.30 -6.80
C GLU A 104 -7.56 12.17 -7.27
N ILE A 105 -6.36 11.86 -6.81
CA ILE A 105 -5.15 12.40 -7.39
C ILE A 105 -4.34 11.28 -8.06
N PRO A 106 -3.68 11.53 -9.20
CA PRO A 106 -2.82 10.53 -9.82
C PRO A 106 -1.75 10.05 -8.82
N ARG A 107 -1.43 8.75 -8.82
CA ARG A 107 -0.41 8.19 -7.93
C ARG A 107 0.94 8.92 -8.04
N ASP A 108 1.31 9.33 -9.24
CA ASP A 108 2.55 10.08 -9.45
C ASP A 108 2.54 11.42 -8.72
N GLU A 109 1.39 12.07 -8.67
CA GLU A 109 1.19 13.31 -7.91
C GLU A 109 1.25 13.07 -6.41
N LEU A 110 0.60 12.01 -5.89
CA LEU A 110 0.71 11.61 -4.49
C LEU A 110 2.17 11.40 -4.09
N TYR A 111 2.91 10.62 -4.88
CA TYR A 111 4.30 10.32 -4.58
C TYR A 111 5.23 11.55 -4.68
N ARG A 112 4.95 12.45 -5.61
CA ARG A 112 5.66 13.73 -5.70
C ARG A 112 5.45 14.56 -4.43
N ARG A 113 4.20 14.72 -3.99
CA ARG A 113 3.86 15.46 -2.76
C ARG A 113 4.46 14.80 -1.51
N LEU A 114 4.40 13.47 -1.40
CA LEU A 114 5.05 12.72 -0.30
C LEU A 114 6.57 12.93 -0.31
N GLN A 115 7.22 12.88 -1.47
CA GLN A 115 8.65 13.13 -1.59
C GLN A 115 9.01 14.56 -1.15
N GLU A 116 8.26 15.55 -1.57
CA GLU A 116 8.49 16.96 -1.20
C GLU A 116 8.27 17.21 0.29
N THR A 117 7.29 16.55 0.90
CA THR A 117 6.91 16.75 2.30
C THR A 117 7.76 15.94 3.26
N LEU A 118 8.04 14.67 2.95
CA LEU A 118 8.74 13.73 3.83
C LEU A 118 10.25 13.59 3.52
N GLY A 119 10.69 14.06 2.35
CA GLY A 119 12.07 13.85 1.88
C GLY A 119 12.36 12.41 1.48
N LEU A 120 11.34 11.56 1.32
CA LEU A 120 11.51 10.16 0.93
C LEU A 120 11.65 10.05 -0.60
N PRO A 121 12.70 9.40 -1.12
CA PRO A 121 12.81 9.16 -2.55
C PRO A 121 11.78 8.11 -3.00
N ARG A 122 11.36 8.19 -4.25
CA ARG A 122 10.28 7.36 -4.81
C ARG A 122 10.52 5.85 -4.68
N HIS A 123 11.76 5.39 -4.74
CA HIS A 123 12.13 3.98 -4.60
C HIS A 123 11.98 3.46 -3.16
N ARG A 124 11.74 4.33 -2.19
CA ARG A 124 11.43 3.96 -0.80
C ARG A 124 9.93 4.02 -0.48
N MET A 125 9.10 4.20 -1.49
CA MET A 125 7.64 4.16 -1.39
C MET A 125 7.13 2.97 -2.19
N VAL A 126 6.33 2.11 -1.59
CA VAL A 126 5.77 0.91 -2.20
C VAL A 126 4.24 0.94 -2.14
N ASN A 127 3.60 0.53 -3.23
CA ASN A 127 2.18 0.24 -3.21
C ASN A 127 1.94 -1.24 -2.90
N GLU A 128 1.00 -1.50 -2.03
CA GLU A 128 0.45 -2.82 -1.73
C GLU A 128 -0.92 -2.94 -2.42
N TYR A 129 -1.20 -4.11 -2.97
CA TYR A 129 -2.53 -4.48 -3.43
C TYR A 129 -2.97 -5.78 -2.78
N GLY A 130 -4.11 -5.71 -2.11
CA GLY A 130 -4.76 -6.82 -1.45
C GLY A 130 -6.25 -6.54 -1.23
N MET A 131 -6.94 -7.54 -0.70
CA MET A 131 -8.35 -7.45 -0.33
C MET A 131 -8.66 -8.47 0.76
N THR A 132 -9.77 -8.27 1.48
CA THR A 132 -10.18 -9.17 2.57
C THR A 132 -10.44 -10.60 2.11
N GLU A 133 -10.85 -10.77 0.85
CA GLU A 133 -11.15 -12.05 0.22
C GLU A 133 -9.88 -12.88 -0.10
N LEU A 134 -8.70 -12.27 -0.08
CA LEU A 134 -7.41 -12.94 -0.28
C LEU A 134 -6.64 -13.03 1.04
N LEU A 135 -5.92 -14.12 1.25
CA LEU A 135 -4.92 -14.25 2.32
C LEU A 135 -3.52 -13.82 1.87
N SER A 136 -3.38 -13.50 0.59
CA SER A 136 -2.14 -13.10 -0.05
C SER A 136 -2.18 -11.63 -0.48
N GLN A 137 -1.03 -10.99 -0.45
CA GLN A 137 -0.85 -9.60 -0.84
C GLN A 137 0.18 -9.50 -1.97
N MET A 138 0.05 -8.48 -2.78
CA MET A 138 0.97 -8.18 -3.87
C MET A 138 1.63 -6.84 -3.64
N TYR A 139 2.91 -6.76 -3.94
CA TYR A 139 3.72 -5.56 -3.71
C TYR A 139 4.48 -5.15 -4.95
N GLU A 140 4.70 -3.86 -5.10
CA GLU A 140 5.71 -3.34 -6.04
C GLU A 140 7.11 -3.73 -5.54
N PRO A 141 7.99 -4.31 -6.39
CA PRO A 141 9.29 -4.84 -5.94
C PRO A 141 10.38 -3.75 -5.79
N VAL A 142 10.01 -2.50 -5.62
CA VAL A 142 10.93 -1.35 -5.64
C VAL A 142 11.96 -1.34 -4.51
N LEU A 143 11.67 -2.01 -3.37
CA LEU A 143 12.59 -2.08 -2.22
C LEU A 143 13.57 -3.26 -2.30
N VAL A 144 13.42 -4.13 -3.28
CA VAL A 144 14.23 -5.35 -3.45
C VAL A 144 15.39 -5.11 -4.40
N ALA A 145 15.35 -4.04 -5.21
CA ALA A 145 16.46 -3.67 -6.08
C ALA A 145 17.65 -3.20 -5.23
N PRO A 146 18.85 -3.83 -5.36
CA PRO A 146 20.04 -3.33 -4.70
C PRO A 146 20.33 -1.91 -5.23
N GLU A 147 20.52 -0.95 -4.34
CA GLU A 147 21.11 0.32 -4.73
C GLU A 147 22.52 0.03 -5.26
N ALA A 148 22.87 0.59 -6.41
CA ALA A 148 24.23 0.47 -6.94
C ALA A 148 25.19 1.13 -5.92
N GLY A 149 25.84 0.32 -5.07
CA GLY A 149 26.78 0.78 -4.05
C GLY A 149 26.55 0.23 -2.64
N ASP A 150 25.44 -0.44 -2.35
CA ASP A 150 25.21 -1.06 -1.02
C ASP A 150 25.66 -2.52 -1.00
N GLU A 151 26.98 -2.75 -0.83
CA GLU A 151 27.56 -4.08 -0.56
C GLU A 151 27.54 -4.47 0.93
N GLY A 152 26.83 -3.71 1.79
CA GLY A 152 26.86 -3.85 3.23
C GLY A 152 25.59 -4.43 3.85
N GLN A 153 25.68 -5.67 4.32
CA GLN A 153 24.79 -6.40 5.22
C GLN A 153 23.50 -6.96 4.61
N ARG A 154 23.63 -8.10 3.95
CA ARG A 154 22.50 -9.04 3.79
C ARG A 154 22.21 -9.69 5.14
N ASP A 155 20.99 -9.50 5.63
CA ASP A 155 20.45 -10.35 6.70
C ASP A 155 20.19 -11.74 6.10
N ASP A 156 20.98 -12.74 6.48
CA ASP A 156 20.91 -14.13 6.02
C ASP A 156 19.59 -14.84 6.36
N ARG A 157 18.64 -14.14 6.98
CA ARG A 157 17.30 -14.62 7.36
C ARG A 157 16.17 -14.16 6.43
N ALA A 158 16.44 -13.30 5.45
CA ALA A 158 15.45 -12.94 4.45
C ALA A 158 15.24 -14.09 3.45
N PRO A 159 14.00 -14.47 3.10
CA PRO A 159 13.78 -15.48 2.07
C PRO A 159 14.41 -15.00 0.76
N THR A 160 15.25 -15.82 0.18
CA THR A 160 15.92 -15.56 -1.11
C THR A 160 14.83 -15.34 -2.16
N PRO A 161 14.78 -14.20 -2.87
CA PRO A 161 13.89 -14.07 -4.03
C PRO A 161 14.23 -15.17 -5.03
N ALA A 162 13.22 -15.83 -5.57
CA ALA A 162 13.43 -16.81 -6.64
C ALA A 162 14.32 -16.17 -7.71
N GLN A 163 15.48 -16.74 -7.94
CA GLN A 163 16.49 -16.27 -8.88
C GLN A 163 15.82 -16.17 -10.27
N GLY A 164 15.76 -14.99 -10.85
CA GLY A 164 15.40 -14.86 -12.26
C GLY A 164 14.73 -13.60 -12.76
N ALA A 165 14.26 -12.69 -11.93
CA ALA A 165 13.77 -11.42 -12.44
C ALA A 165 14.85 -10.35 -12.21
N ALA A 166 15.58 -9.97 -13.26
CA ALA A 166 16.21 -8.66 -13.28
C ALA A 166 15.13 -7.63 -12.97
N LEU A 167 15.22 -6.97 -11.82
CA LEU A 167 14.25 -5.96 -11.40
C LEU A 167 14.43 -4.78 -12.37
N SER A 168 13.75 -4.87 -13.52
CA SER A 168 13.52 -3.73 -14.39
C SER A 168 12.77 -2.72 -13.52
N GLY A 169 13.03 -1.43 -13.63
CA GLY A 169 12.41 -0.38 -12.83
C GLY A 169 10.88 -0.28 -12.98
N SER A 170 10.22 -1.37 -13.33
CA SER A 170 8.78 -1.57 -13.43
C SER A 170 8.17 -1.61 -12.03
N ARG A 171 7.16 -0.80 -11.81
CA ARG A 171 6.32 -0.79 -10.60
C ARG A 171 5.14 -1.76 -10.69
N ALA A 172 5.26 -2.81 -11.50
CA ALA A 172 4.24 -3.85 -11.58
C ALA A 172 4.22 -4.67 -10.28
N HIS A 173 3.04 -4.92 -9.73
CA HIS A 173 2.88 -5.74 -8.53
C HIS A 173 3.31 -7.18 -8.81
N ARG A 174 3.96 -7.78 -7.82
CA ARG A 174 4.36 -9.19 -7.87
C ARG A 174 3.55 -9.99 -6.86
N ALA A 175 2.96 -11.06 -7.35
CA ALA A 175 2.23 -12.01 -6.53
C ALA A 175 3.19 -13.04 -5.92
N PRO A 176 2.88 -13.57 -4.73
CA PRO A 176 3.58 -14.75 -4.21
C PRO A 176 3.28 -15.98 -5.11
N PRO A 177 4.14 -16.99 -5.14
CA PRO A 177 4.05 -18.11 -6.09
C PRO A 177 2.79 -18.97 -5.94
N TRP A 178 2.06 -18.85 -4.84
CA TRP A 178 0.79 -19.55 -4.59
C TRP A 178 -0.46 -18.72 -4.95
N LEU A 179 -0.30 -17.48 -5.41
CA LEU A 179 -1.40 -16.62 -5.88
C LEU A 179 -1.39 -16.55 -7.39
N GLY A 180 -2.33 -17.24 -8.03
CA GLY A 180 -2.56 -17.17 -9.47
C GLY A 180 -3.38 -15.94 -9.84
N ILE A 181 -2.99 -15.25 -10.91
CA ILE A 181 -3.70 -14.09 -11.46
C ILE A 181 -4.12 -14.39 -12.88
N ARG A 182 -5.35 -14.06 -13.25
CA ARG A 182 -5.86 -14.04 -14.62
C ARG A 182 -6.47 -12.69 -14.92
N VAL A 183 -6.32 -12.25 -16.15
CA VAL A 183 -7.03 -11.11 -16.70
C VAL A 183 -8.08 -11.65 -17.66
N LEU A 184 -9.33 -11.30 -17.43
CA LEU A 184 -10.47 -11.83 -18.16
C LEU A 184 -11.16 -10.73 -18.96
N ASP A 185 -11.64 -11.09 -20.14
CA ASP A 185 -12.51 -10.23 -20.92
C ASP A 185 -13.80 -9.94 -20.14
N PRO A 186 -14.23 -8.68 -20.01
CA PRO A 186 -15.41 -8.32 -19.20
C PRO A 186 -16.74 -8.88 -19.71
N GLU A 187 -16.85 -9.19 -21.00
CA GLU A 187 -18.09 -9.68 -21.62
C GLU A 187 -18.15 -11.21 -21.69
N THR A 188 -17.03 -11.83 -22.05
CA THR A 188 -16.99 -13.28 -22.28
C THR A 188 -16.43 -14.07 -21.10
N LEU A 189 -15.71 -13.41 -20.17
CA LEU A 189 -14.94 -13.99 -19.07
C LEU A 189 -13.85 -14.96 -19.55
N GLU A 190 -13.47 -14.90 -20.81
CA GLU A 190 -12.35 -15.68 -21.34
C GLU A 190 -11.01 -15.01 -20.99
N PRO A 191 -9.94 -15.80 -20.77
CA PRO A 191 -8.62 -15.25 -20.45
C PRO A 191 -8.06 -14.38 -21.58
N LEU A 192 -7.58 -13.19 -21.22
CA LEU A 192 -6.91 -12.27 -22.13
C LEU A 192 -5.39 -12.52 -22.16
N PRO A 193 -4.73 -12.34 -23.30
CA PRO A 193 -3.28 -12.44 -23.40
C PRO A 193 -2.60 -11.28 -22.66
N PRO A 194 -1.29 -11.42 -22.30
CA PRO A 194 -0.52 -10.37 -21.67
C PRO A 194 -0.60 -9.04 -22.43
N GLY A 195 -0.63 -7.94 -21.68
CA GLY A 195 -0.72 -6.57 -22.19
C GLY A 195 -2.15 -6.05 -22.38
N GLN A 196 -3.15 -6.89 -22.45
CA GLN A 196 -4.55 -6.47 -22.55
C GLN A 196 -5.15 -6.21 -21.16
N VAL A 197 -6.01 -5.19 -21.07
CA VAL A 197 -6.72 -4.79 -19.85
C VAL A 197 -8.05 -5.52 -19.77
N GLY A 198 -8.35 -6.09 -18.62
CA GLY A 198 -9.61 -6.77 -18.34
C GLY A 198 -9.86 -6.89 -16.83
N LEU A 199 -10.90 -7.64 -16.47
CA LEU A 199 -11.24 -7.94 -15.08
C LEU A 199 -10.18 -8.85 -14.44
N LEU A 200 -9.83 -8.56 -13.20
CA LEU A 200 -8.88 -9.37 -12.45
C LEU A 200 -9.59 -10.54 -11.77
N SER A 201 -9.06 -11.72 -11.95
CA SER A 201 -9.46 -12.94 -11.25
C SER A 201 -8.25 -13.53 -10.54
N PHE A 202 -8.45 -13.92 -9.27
CA PHE A 202 -7.41 -14.46 -8.41
C PHE A 202 -7.73 -15.88 -7.99
N MET A 203 -6.70 -16.73 -7.88
CA MET A 203 -6.75 -18.03 -7.23
C MET A 203 -5.68 -18.07 -6.15
N ASP A 204 -6.09 -17.98 -4.90
CA ASP A 204 -5.21 -17.95 -3.73
C ASP A 204 -5.18 -19.33 -3.04
N LEU A 205 -4.09 -20.06 -3.26
CA LEU A 205 -3.90 -21.40 -2.68
C LEU A 205 -3.60 -21.35 -1.16
N ALA A 206 -3.29 -20.16 -0.61
CA ALA A 206 -3.19 -20.00 0.84
C ALA A 206 -4.56 -19.94 1.50
N ASN A 207 -5.62 -19.59 0.75
CA ASN A 207 -6.98 -19.48 1.28
C ASN A 207 -7.73 -20.83 1.22
N VAL A 208 -7.36 -21.72 2.12
CA VAL A 208 -7.96 -23.08 2.21
C VAL A 208 -9.21 -23.15 3.08
N ALA A 209 -9.47 -22.13 3.89
CA ALA A 209 -10.57 -22.14 4.86
C ALA A 209 -11.82 -21.38 4.37
N SER A 210 -11.74 -20.67 3.25
CA SER A 210 -12.87 -19.95 2.66
C SER A 210 -12.85 -20.06 1.11
N VAL A 211 -12.98 -18.95 0.39
CA VAL A 211 -13.05 -18.94 -1.07
C VAL A 211 -11.66 -18.79 -1.67
N SER A 212 -11.15 -19.83 -2.35
CA SER A 212 -9.84 -19.82 -2.99
C SER A 212 -9.81 -19.08 -4.33
N ALA A 213 -10.95 -18.89 -4.99
CA ALA A 213 -11.04 -18.20 -6.29
C ALA A 213 -12.01 -17.00 -6.21
N VAL A 214 -11.54 -15.85 -6.65
CA VAL A 214 -12.29 -14.59 -6.59
C VAL A 214 -12.25 -13.91 -7.96
N LEU A 215 -13.41 -13.53 -8.48
CA LEU A 215 -13.55 -12.60 -9.60
C LEU A 215 -13.85 -11.22 -9.01
N THR A 216 -13.06 -10.22 -9.41
CA THR A 216 -13.18 -8.86 -8.92
C THR A 216 -13.79 -7.94 -9.95
N GLU A 217 -14.14 -6.73 -9.54
CA GLU A 217 -14.47 -5.62 -10.44
C GLU A 217 -13.25 -4.70 -10.68
N ASP A 218 -12.06 -5.12 -10.26
CA ASP A 218 -10.82 -4.38 -10.50
C ASP A 218 -10.30 -4.70 -11.89
N LEU A 219 -9.80 -3.65 -12.56
CA LEU A 219 -9.21 -3.75 -13.90
C LEU A 219 -7.68 -3.74 -13.80
N GLY A 220 -7.07 -4.54 -14.67
CA GLY A 220 -5.62 -4.57 -14.78
C GLY A 220 -5.16 -5.35 -16.00
N ARG A 221 -3.86 -5.38 -16.18
CA ARG A 221 -3.19 -6.19 -17.20
C ARG A 221 -1.96 -6.85 -16.61
N LEU A 222 -1.63 -8.02 -17.11
CA LEU A 222 -0.34 -8.65 -16.85
C LEU A 222 0.66 -8.25 -17.94
N ASP A 223 1.90 -7.97 -17.54
CA ASP A 223 3.01 -7.86 -18.49
C ASP A 223 3.53 -9.26 -18.90
N SER A 224 4.52 -9.30 -19.82
CA SER A 224 5.13 -10.54 -20.29
C SER A 224 5.90 -11.30 -19.20
N GLU A 225 6.21 -10.66 -18.07
CA GLU A 225 6.92 -11.26 -16.93
C GLU A 225 5.96 -11.63 -15.79
N GLY A 226 4.63 -11.52 -16.02
CA GLY A 226 3.61 -11.80 -15.02
C GLY A 226 3.42 -10.70 -13.96
N GLY A 227 3.98 -9.53 -14.18
CA GLY A 227 3.75 -8.35 -13.33
C GLY A 227 2.36 -7.77 -13.54
N LEU A 228 1.65 -7.48 -12.46
CA LEU A 228 0.31 -6.91 -12.50
C LEU A 228 0.37 -5.38 -12.50
N HIS A 229 -0.23 -4.77 -13.51
CA HIS A 229 -0.47 -3.33 -13.60
C HIS A 229 -1.95 -3.03 -13.35
N LEU A 230 -2.25 -2.41 -12.22
CA LEU A 230 -3.61 -2.00 -11.86
C LEU A 230 -4.06 -0.81 -12.72
N GLN A 231 -5.34 -0.81 -13.13
CA GLN A 231 -5.96 0.22 -13.96
C GLN A 231 -7.19 0.87 -13.29
N GLY A 232 -7.46 0.52 -12.03
CA GLY A 232 -8.62 0.99 -11.28
C GLY A 232 -9.76 0.00 -11.26
N ARG A 233 -11.00 0.47 -11.24
CA ARG A 233 -12.20 -0.37 -11.19
C ARG A 233 -13.02 -0.27 -12.48
N ALA A 234 -13.80 -1.32 -12.75
CA ALA A 234 -14.73 -1.33 -13.87
C ALA A 234 -15.78 -0.21 -13.73
N PRO A 235 -16.24 0.39 -14.82
CA PRO A 235 -17.30 1.38 -14.79
C PRO A 235 -18.57 0.82 -14.13
N GLY A 236 -19.12 1.56 -13.16
CA GLY A 236 -20.30 1.14 -12.40
C GLY A 236 -20.03 0.18 -11.23
N ALA A 237 -18.78 -0.19 -10.98
CA ALA A 237 -18.41 -1.00 -9.82
C ALA A 237 -18.70 -0.27 -8.51
N GLU A 238 -19.34 -0.96 -7.56
CA GLU A 238 -19.59 -0.42 -6.23
C GLU A 238 -18.27 -0.18 -5.48
N PRO A 239 -18.11 0.94 -4.75
CA PRO A 239 -16.97 1.13 -3.86
C PRO A 239 -16.87 -0.03 -2.86
N ARG A 240 -15.75 -0.73 -2.82
CA ARG A 240 -15.47 -1.81 -1.86
C ARG A 240 -14.02 -1.73 -1.40
N GLY A 241 -13.75 -2.09 -0.15
CA GLY A 241 -12.39 -2.22 0.38
C GLY A 241 -12.33 -2.02 1.89
N CYS A 242 -11.26 -2.54 2.49
CA CYS A 242 -11.03 -2.52 3.94
C CYS A 242 -10.84 -1.11 4.50
N SER A 243 -10.61 -0.11 3.66
CA SER A 243 -10.43 1.29 4.03
C SER A 243 -11.73 2.12 3.94
N LEU A 244 -12.84 1.53 3.45
CA LEU A 244 -14.08 2.28 3.19
C LEU A 244 -14.62 3.01 4.42
N ALA A 245 -14.64 2.35 5.59
CA ALA A 245 -15.13 2.97 6.81
C ALA A 245 -14.31 4.21 7.19
N LEU A 246 -12.98 4.15 7.10
CA LEU A 246 -12.10 5.28 7.35
C LEU A 246 -12.28 6.37 6.28
N GLU A 247 -12.42 5.98 5.03
CA GLU A 247 -12.61 6.89 3.89
C GLU A 247 -13.95 7.63 3.97
N GLU A 248 -15.05 6.94 4.31
CA GLU A 248 -16.38 7.53 4.50
C GLU A 248 -16.41 8.58 5.62
N MET A 249 -15.71 8.32 6.70
CA MET A 249 -15.58 9.23 7.83
C MET A 249 -14.80 10.49 7.48
N LEU A 250 -13.66 10.32 6.78
CA LEU A 250 -12.83 11.46 6.36
C LEU A 250 -13.56 12.37 5.36
N GLU A 251 -14.43 11.82 4.51
CA GLU A 251 -15.29 12.61 3.61
C GLU A 251 -16.39 13.39 4.37
N ALA A 252 -16.94 12.82 5.42
CA ALA A 252 -17.98 13.48 6.21
C ALA A 252 -17.46 14.71 6.99
N GLN A 253 -16.14 14.86 7.16
CA GLN A 253 -15.49 15.96 7.90
C GLN A 253 -14.95 17.06 6.96
N SER A 254 -15.05 16.91 5.67
CA SER A 254 -14.54 17.87 4.67
C SER A 254 -15.64 18.69 4.03
#